data_a466169c5881eab263e9e051aedce8bd
#
_entry.id   a466169c5881eab263e9e051aedce8bd
#
_cell.length_a   1.000
_cell.length_b   1.000
_cell.length_c   1.000
_cell.angle_alpha   90.00
_cell.angle_beta   90.00
_cell.angle_gamma   90.00
#
_symmetry.space_group_name_H-M   'P 1'
#
loop_
_entity.id
_entity.type
_entity.pdbx_description
1 polymer ?
#
loop_
_entity_poly.entity_id
_entity_poly.type
_entity_poly.pdbx_seq_one_letter_code
_entity_poly.pdbx_strand_id
1 'polypeptide(L)'
;MTKEEARINRGVLFAPGDPELVAIKLRTHNLNVDYNMTHEDEYEKRSAILHEIIGEFDEGGRIQGPIAFHYGKHTKIGKRFFANFNFTVQDDAEVTIGDDCNFGPNVTIVTPVHPLLPGERRELYDSEGNPKHLCWAKPVHIGSDCWFGANVVVCPGVTIGHGCVIGAGSVVTRDIPPNSFAAGVPCRVIREITEADSVENFPEISEGFSAHKPE
;
A
#
# COMPACT_ATOMS: atom_id res chain seq x y z
N MET A 1 -1.90 14.02 -16.67
CA MET A 1 -2.42 14.36 -15.32
C MET A 1 -3.71 15.13 -15.50
N THR A 2 -4.82 14.64 -14.96
CA THR A 2 -6.13 15.27 -15.06
C THR A 2 -6.23 16.47 -14.12
N LYS A 3 -7.32 17.25 -14.24
CA LYS A 3 -7.58 18.37 -13.32
C LYS A 3 -7.75 17.88 -11.87
N GLU A 4 -8.46 16.78 -11.68
CA GLU A 4 -8.69 16.23 -10.35
C GLU A 4 -7.43 15.56 -9.76
N GLU A 5 -6.59 14.91 -10.57
CA GLU A 5 -5.27 14.45 -10.11
C GLU A 5 -4.39 15.61 -9.63
N ALA A 6 -4.43 16.76 -10.31
CA ALA A 6 -3.72 17.95 -9.83
C ALA A 6 -4.26 18.46 -8.48
N ARG A 7 -5.54 18.24 -8.18
CA ARG A 7 -6.14 18.57 -6.86
C ARG A 7 -5.68 17.56 -5.81
N ILE A 8 -5.67 16.25 -6.14
CA ILE A 8 -5.17 15.18 -5.27
C ILE A 8 -3.72 15.48 -4.85
N ASN A 9 -2.85 15.80 -5.81
CA ASN A 9 -1.44 16.09 -5.55
C ASN A 9 -1.21 17.33 -4.66
N ARG A 10 -2.17 18.25 -4.62
CA ARG A 10 -2.15 19.38 -3.71
C ARG A 10 -2.78 19.08 -2.35
N GLY A 11 -3.30 17.88 -2.13
CA GLY A 11 -3.97 17.49 -0.89
C GLY A 11 -5.29 18.24 -0.62
N VAL A 12 -5.95 18.76 -1.65
CA VAL A 12 -7.23 19.47 -1.53
C VAL A 12 -8.40 18.60 -1.98
N LEU A 13 -9.62 19.02 -1.66
CA LEU A 13 -10.84 18.34 -2.07
C LEU A 13 -10.88 18.11 -3.59
N PHE A 14 -11.21 16.91 -4.00
CA PHE A 14 -11.38 16.49 -5.40
C PHE A 14 -12.69 15.71 -5.57
N ALA A 15 -13.15 15.59 -6.81
CA ALA A 15 -14.37 14.89 -7.16
C ALA A 15 -14.04 13.45 -7.66
N PRO A 16 -14.20 12.40 -6.85
CA PRO A 16 -13.90 11.02 -7.28
C PRO A 16 -14.83 10.50 -8.37
N GLY A 17 -15.95 11.18 -8.62
CA GLY A 17 -16.89 10.92 -9.69
C GLY A 17 -16.59 11.66 -11.02
N ASP A 18 -15.46 12.37 -11.10
CA ASP A 18 -15.03 13.00 -12.34
C ASP A 18 -14.85 11.95 -13.45
N PRO A 19 -15.34 12.19 -14.68
CA PRO A 19 -15.30 11.20 -15.75
C PRO A 19 -13.89 10.66 -16.09
N GLU A 20 -12.86 11.50 -16.03
CA GLU A 20 -11.48 11.06 -16.29
C GLU A 20 -10.97 10.13 -15.19
N LEU A 21 -11.25 10.45 -13.90
CA LEU A 21 -10.91 9.58 -12.77
C LEU A 21 -11.71 8.27 -12.81
N VAL A 22 -12.98 8.33 -13.15
CA VAL A 22 -13.83 7.14 -13.32
C VAL A 22 -13.29 6.22 -14.41
N ALA A 23 -12.83 6.77 -15.54
CA ALA A 23 -12.23 5.99 -16.62
C ALA A 23 -10.95 5.26 -16.17
N ILE A 24 -10.09 5.94 -15.41
CA ILE A 24 -8.87 5.31 -14.85
C ILE A 24 -9.24 4.16 -13.90
N LYS A 25 -10.15 4.40 -12.96
CA LYS A 25 -10.63 3.36 -12.02
C LYS A 25 -11.21 2.16 -12.75
N LEU A 26 -12.08 2.39 -13.71
CA LEU A 26 -12.74 1.31 -14.47
C LEU A 26 -11.70 0.43 -15.18
N ARG A 27 -10.70 1.05 -15.84
CA ARG A 27 -9.59 0.31 -16.45
C ARG A 27 -8.86 -0.56 -15.41
N THR A 28 -8.47 0.03 -14.29
CA THR A 28 -7.74 -0.69 -13.23
C THR A 28 -8.58 -1.81 -12.61
N HIS A 29 -9.86 -1.55 -12.36
CA HIS A 29 -10.76 -2.58 -11.81
C HIS A 29 -10.93 -3.78 -12.76
N ASN A 30 -11.00 -3.54 -14.06
CA ASN A 30 -11.03 -4.62 -15.06
C ASN A 30 -9.71 -5.41 -15.05
N LEU A 31 -8.56 -4.72 -15.02
CA LEU A 31 -7.26 -5.39 -14.92
C LEU A 31 -7.08 -6.19 -13.60
N ASN A 32 -7.65 -5.72 -12.48
CA ASN A 32 -7.72 -6.53 -11.25
C ASN A 32 -8.47 -7.85 -11.49
N VAL A 33 -9.60 -7.80 -12.22
CA VAL A 33 -10.34 -9.02 -12.58
C VAL A 33 -9.49 -9.94 -13.44
N ASP A 34 -8.84 -9.39 -14.48
CA ASP A 34 -7.98 -10.16 -15.37
C ASP A 34 -6.83 -10.85 -14.61
N TYR A 35 -6.18 -10.11 -13.69
CA TYR A 35 -5.13 -10.65 -12.82
C TYR A 35 -5.66 -11.78 -11.93
N ASN A 36 -6.78 -11.55 -11.28
CA ASN A 36 -7.36 -12.48 -10.31
C ASN A 36 -7.92 -13.76 -10.95
N MET A 37 -8.08 -13.76 -12.27
CA MET A 37 -8.47 -14.94 -13.07
C MET A 37 -7.28 -15.72 -13.63
N THR A 38 -6.04 -15.28 -13.38
CA THR A 38 -4.83 -16.03 -13.78
C THR A 38 -4.52 -17.15 -12.81
N HIS A 39 -3.86 -18.21 -13.31
CA HIS A 39 -3.23 -19.20 -12.45
C HIS A 39 -1.90 -18.67 -11.90
N GLU A 40 -1.48 -19.18 -10.74
CA GLU A 40 -0.29 -18.67 -10.05
C GLU A 40 1.02 -18.92 -10.82
N ASP A 41 1.07 -19.92 -11.67
CA ASP A 41 2.22 -20.30 -12.52
C ASP A 41 2.29 -19.54 -13.86
N GLU A 42 1.29 -18.70 -14.19
CA GLU A 42 1.31 -17.83 -15.37
C GLU A 42 2.15 -16.56 -15.11
N TYR A 43 3.42 -16.71 -14.71
CA TYR A 43 4.27 -15.61 -14.21
C TYR A 43 4.41 -14.42 -15.17
N GLU A 44 4.65 -14.67 -16.46
CA GLU A 44 4.82 -13.61 -17.46
C GLU A 44 3.55 -12.80 -17.66
N LYS A 45 2.40 -13.48 -17.76
CA LYS A 45 1.09 -12.83 -17.92
C LYS A 45 0.74 -12.00 -16.69
N ARG A 46 0.95 -12.55 -15.49
CA ARG A 46 0.71 -11.85 -14.23
C ARG A 46 1.59 -10.60 -14.12
N SER A 47 2.88 -10.74 -14.42
CA SER A 47 3.81 -9.61 -14.43
C SER A 47 3.39 -8.53 -15.41
N ALA A 48 2.99 -8.89 -16.64
CA ALA A 48 2.51 -7.92 -17.63
C ALA A 48 1.29 -7.13 -17.12
N ILE A 49 0.31 -7.82 -16.51
CA ILE A 49 -0.88 -7.15 -15.98
C ILE A 49 -0.51 -6.22 -14.80
N LEU A 50 0.40 -6.62 -13.91
CA LEU A 50 0.85 -5.75 -12.81
C LEU A 50 1.51 -4.47 -13.32
N HIS A 51 2.34 -4.55 -14.38
CA HIS A 51 2.94 -3.36 -15.02
C HIS A 51 1.91 -2.46 -15.71
N GLU A 52 0.73 -3.01 -16.10
CA GLU A 52 -0.35 -2.20 -16.61
C GLU A 52 -1.18 -1.52 -15.51
N ILE A 53 -1.27 -2.13 -14.33
CA ILE A 53 -2.00 -1.62 -13.16
C ILE A 53 -1.17 -0.57 -12.43
N ILE A 54 0.06 -0.94 -12.03
CA ILE A 54 0.89 -0.20 -11.08
C ILE A 54 1.72 0.86 -11.83
N GLY A 55 1.73 2.08 -11.34
CA GLY A 55 2.39 3.20 -12.01
C GLY A 55 3.88 3.02 -12.20
N GLU A 56 4.55 2.50 -11.17
CA GLU A 56 5.96 2.06 -11.21
C GLU A 56 6.05 0.73 -10.45
N PHE A 57 6.46 -0.33 -11.13
CA PHE A 57 6.62 -1.67 -10.55
C PHE A 57 7.97 -2.24 -10.98
N ASP A 58 8.90 -2.29 -10.04
CA ASP A 58 10.27 -2.65 -10.33
C ASP A 58 10.50 -4.18 -10.41
N GLU A 59 11.73 -4.56 -10.82
CA GLU A 59 12.10 -5.94 -11.10
C GLU A 59 12.00 -6.85 -9.87
N GLY A 60 11.59 -8.10 -10.10
CA GLY A 60 11.53 -9.16 -9.10
C GLY A 60 10.32 -9.06 -8.16
N GLY A 61 9.42 -8.12 -8.40
CA GLY A 61 8.20 -8.00 -7.61
C GLY A 61 7.21 -9.15 -7.89
N ARG A 62 6.59 -9.71 -6.83
CA ARG A 62 5.59 -10.77 -6.91
C ARG A 62 4.42 -10.49 -5.98
N ILE A 63 3.22 -10.67 -6.48
CA ILE A 63 1.99 -10.56 -5.68
C ILE A 63 1.18 -11.85 -5.90
N GLN A 64 0.77 -12.54 -4.83
CA GLN A 64 0.05 -13.82 -4.98
C GLN A 64 -1.39 -13.64 -5.48
N GLY A 65 -2.05 -12.56 -5.08
CA GLY A 65 -3.46 -12.36 -5.43
C GLY A 65 -4.43 -13.21 -4.59
N PRO A 66 -5.74 -12.94 -4.66
CA PRO A 66 -6.30 -11.85 -5.44
C PRO A 66 -5.80 -10.46 -5.01
N ILE A 67 -5.88 -9.49 -5.91
CA ILE A 67 -5.49 -8.10 -5.67
C ILE A 67 -6.67 -7.15 -5.83
N ALA A 68 -6.56 -5.96 -5.22
CA ALA A 68 -7.49 -4.87 -5.45
C ALA A 68 -6.73 -3.52 -5.44
N PHE A 69 -6.45 -2.97 -6.61
CA PHE A 69 -5.95 -1.61 -6.78
C PHE A 69 -7.10 -0.69 -7.23
N HIS A 70 -7.14 0.53 -6.69
CA HIS A 70 -8.20 1.48 -7.03
C HIS A 70 -7.88 2.28 -8.30
N TYR A 71 -6.81 3.07 -8.28
CA TYR A 71 -6.26 3.72 -9.48
C TYR A 71 -5.06 2.95 -10.04
N GLY A 72 -4.28 2.30 -9.21
CA GLY A 72 -3.06 1.58 -9.54
C GLY A 72 -1.91 2.50 -9.96
N LYS A 73 -2.17 3.41 -10.88
CA LYS A 73 -1.18 4.35 -11.43
C LYS A 73 -0.56 5.31 -10.40
N HIS A 74 -1.20 5.50 -9.24
CA HIS A 74 -0.65 6.33 -8.16
C HIS A 74 0.22 5.52 -7.19
N THR A 75 0.38 4.22 -7.45
CA THR A 75 1.20 3.32 -6.64
C THR A 75 2.55 3.09 -7.30
N LYS A 76 3.61 3.15 -6.50
CA LYS A 76 5.00 2.86 -6.88
C LYS A 76 5.56 1.83 -5.94
N ILE A 77 6.11 0.77 -6.49
CA ILE A 77 6.64 -0.37 -5.74
C ILE A 77 8.06 -0.67 -6.21
N GLY A 78 9.00 -0.69 -5.29
CA GLY A 78 10.40 -0.97 -5.55
C GLY A 78 10.68 -2.45 -5.83
N LYS A 79 11.97 -2.78 -5.87
CA LYS A 79 12.49 -4.10 -6.29
C LYS A 79 12.21 -5.18 -5.27
N ARG A 80 12.08 -6.44 -5.76
CA ARG A 80 11.96 -7.66 -4.95
C ARG A 80 10.84 -7.61 -3.92
N PHE A 81 9.80 -6.87 -4.25
CA PHE A 81 8.58 -6.79 -3.44
C PHE A 81 7.81 -8.11 -3.45
N PHE A 82 7.33 -8.51 -2.30
CA PHE A 82 6.41 -9.65 -2.19
C PHE A 82 5.14 -9.24 -1.44
N ALA A 83 3.97 -9.56 -2.00
CA ALA A 83 2.71 -9.54 -1.27
C ALA A 83 1.98 -10.87 -1.38
N ASN A 84 1.46 -11.30 -0.24
CA ASN A 84 0.63 -12.49 -0.11
C ASN A 84 -0.82 -12.20 -0.55
N PHE A 85 -1.76 -13.09 -0.26
CA PHE A 85 -3.16 -13.02 -0.69
C PHE A 85 -3.89 -11.75 -0.22
N ASN A 86 -4.81 -11.26 -1.05
CA ASN A 86 -5.72 -10.13 -0.76
C ASN A 86 -5.01 -8.80 -0.49
N PHE A 87 -3.93 -8.52 -1.22
CA PHE A 87 -3.29 -7.21 -1.16
C PHE A 87 -4.19 -6.14 -1.76
N THR A 88 -4.55 -5.14 -0.96
CA THR A 88 -5.49 -4.08 -1.35
C THR A 88 -4.84 -2.71 -1.21
N VAL A 89 -4.91 -1.90 -2.28
CA VAL A 89 -4.40 -0.53 -2.29
C VAL A 89 -5.47 0.42 -2.83
N GLN A 90 -5.98 1.28 -1.95
CA GLN A 90 -6.85 2.37 -2.35
C GLN A 90 -6.02 3.65 -2.49
N ASP A 91 -5.41 3.82 -3.65
CA ASP A 91 -4.44 4.83 -4.00
C ASP A 91 -5.06 6.08 -4.65
N ASP A 92 -5.98 6.72 -3.96
CA ASP A 92 -6.47 8.05 -4.39
C ASP A 92 -5.31 9.06 -4.41
N ALA A 93 -4.45 9.10 -3.37
CA ALA A 93 -3.16 9.78 -3.38
C ALA A 93 -2.01 8.77 -3.57
N GLU A 94 -0.80 9.30 -3.76
CA GLU A 94 0.40 8.48 -3.98
C GLU A 94 0.63 7.48 -2.85
N VAL A 95 0.95 6.24 -3.23
CA VAL A 95 1.47 5.19 -2.35
C VAL A 95 2.85 4.79 -2.84
N THR A 96 3.86 4.92 -2.00
CA THR A 96 5.23 4.45 -2.31
C THR A 96 5.64 3.33 -1.37
N ILE A 97 6.20 2.27 -1.92
CA ILE A 97 6.75 1.12 -1.19
C ILE A 97 8.16 0.90 -1.68
N GLY A 98 9.12 0.87 -0.77
CA GLY A 98 10.53 0.67 -1.09
C GLY A 98 10.87 -0.77 -1.52
N ASP A 99 12.17 -1.01 -1.68
CA ASP A 99 12.72 -2.32 -2.07
C ASP A 99 12.58 -3.35 -0.94
N ASP A 100 12.63 -4.65 -1.30
CA ASP A 100 12.74 -5.78 -0.35
C ASP A 100 11.62 -5.84 0.71
N CYS A 101 10.45 -5.31 0.41
CA CYS A 101 9.31 -5.37 1.31
C CYS A 101 8.54 -6.68 1.16
N ASN A 102 8.13 -7.26 2.31
CA ASN A 102 7.37 -8.50 2.37
C ASN A 102 6.06 -8.30 3.12
N PHE A 103 4.94 -8.51 2.43
CA PHE A 103 3.61 -8.30 3.00
C PHE A 103 2.87 -9.63 3.16
N GLY A 104 2.41 -9.90 4.37
CA GLY A 104 1.52 -11.02 4.69
C GLY A 104 0.13 -10.86 4.07
N PRO A 105 -0.75 -11.87 4.21
CA PRO A 105 -2.08 -11.81 3.63
C PRO A 105 -2.95 -10.71 4.24
N ASN A 106 -3.88 -10.18 3.42
CA ASN A 106 -4.86 -9.15 3.80
C ASN A 106 -4.22 -7.83 4.25
N VAL A 107 -3.08 -7.43 3.70
CA VAL A 107 -2.55 -6.08 3.91
C VAL A 107 -3.35 -5.09 3.08
N THR A 108 -3.80 -4.02 3.73
CA THR A 108 -4.62 -2.97 3.12
C THR A 108 -3.97 -1.60 3.34
N ILE A 109 -3.77 -0.85 2.28
CA ILE A 109 -3.28 0.54 2.31
C ILE A 109 -4.39 1.44 1.78
N VAL A 110 -4.75 2.48 2.54
CA VAL A 110 -5.79 3.43 2.15
C VAL A 110 -5.30 4.86 2.26
N THR A 111 -5.61 5.68 1.27
CA THR A 111 -5.21 7.08 1.20
C THR A 111 -6.38 8.07 1.29
N PRO A 112 -7.64 7.73 0.90
CA PRO A 112 -8.74 8.68 0.91
C PRO A 112 -9.24 9.01 2.31
N VAL A 113 -9.73 10.22 2.46
CA VAL A 113 -10.37 10.76 3.66
C VAL A 113 -11.65 11.47 3.26
N HIS A 114 -12.73 11.22 3.97
CA HIS A 114 -14.02 11.89 3.76
C HIS A 114 -14.31 12.93 4.84
N PRO A 115 -15.12 13.97 4.56
CA PRO A 115 -15.61 14.89 5.58
C PRO A 115 -16.24 14.16 6.76
N LEU A 116 -15.89 14.56 7.97
CA LEU A 116 -16.44 13.94 9.19
C LEU A 116 -17.88 14.33 9.43
N LEU A 117 -18.26 15.56 9.07
CA LEU A 117 -19.64 16.01 9.19
C LEU A 117 -20.52 15.31 8.15
N PRO A 118 -21.62 14.66 8.57
CA PRO A 118 -22.47 13.89 7.65
C PRO A 118 -23.04 14.71 6.49
N GLY A 119 -23.38 15.99 6.71
CA GLY A 119 -23.85 16.89 5.66
C GLY A 119 -22.83 17.11 4.57
N GLU A 120 -21.60 17.47 4.96
CA GLU A 120 -20.49 17.71 4.03
C GLU A 120 -20.05 16.43 3.31
N ARG A 121 -20.15 15.29 3.96
CA ARG A 121 -19.83 13.99 3.34
C ARG A 121 -20.86 13.60 2.27
N ARG A 122 -22.13 14.01 2.45
CA ARG A 122 -23.14 13.78 1.41
C ARG A 122 -22.92 14.68 0.22
N GLU A 123 -22.76 15.97 0.44
CA GLU A 123 -22.55 16.93 -0.63
C GLU A 123 -21.92 18.23 -0.13
N LEU A 124 -21.13 18.82 -0.97
CA LEU A 124 -20.59 20.18 -0.88
C LEU A 124 -21.01 20.93 -2.14
N TYR A 125 -21.01 22.24 -2.10
CA TYR A 125 -21.45 23.04 -3.24
C TYR A 125 -20.27 23.81 -3.84
N ASP A 126 -20.21 23.87 -5.18
CA ASP A 126 -19.27 24.72 -5.88
C ASP A 126 -19.72 26.22 -5.85
N SER A 127 -18.93 27.11 -6.44
CA SER A 127 -19.23 28.55 -6.48
C SER A 127 -20.51 28.91 -7.23
N GLU A 128 -21.04 27.98 -8.04
CA GLU A 128 -22.27 28.13 -8.82
C GLU A 128 -23.47 27.52 -8.09
N GLY A 129 -23.26 26.91 -6.91
CA GLY A 129 -24.28 26.26 -6.12
C GLY A 129 -24.60 24.81 -6.57
N ASN A 130 -23.78 24.20 -7.41
CA ASN A 130 -23.99 22.81 -7.83
C ASN A 130 -23.47 21.84 -6.77
N PRO A 131 -24.25 20.80 -6.40
CA PRO A 131 -23.81 19.81 -5.44
C PRO A 131 -22.67 18.94 -5.99
N LYS A 132 -21.69 18.65 -5.15
CA LYS A 132 -20.53 17.80 -5.43
C LYS A 132 -20.29 16.84 -4.29
N HIS A 133 -20.07 15.57 -4.63
CA HIS A 133 -19.53 14.60 -3.69
C HIS A 133 -18.00 14.70 -3.74
N LEU A 134 -17.39 15.18 -2.65
CA LEU A 134 -15.95 15.46 -2.58
C LEU A 134 -15.27 14.69 -1.45
N CYS A 135 -14.02 14.36 -1.66
CA CYS A 135 -13.11 13.84 -0.64
C CYS A 135 -11.72 14.44 -0.85
N TRP A 136 -10.79 14.17 0.05
CA TRP A 136 -9.37 14.42 -0.16
C TRP A 136 -8.58 13.15 0.13
N ALA A 137 -7.29 13.14 -0.17
CA ALA A 137 -6.44 11.99 0.11
C ALA A 137 -5.10 12.44 0.68
N LYS A 138 -4.44 11.54 1.42
CA LYS A 138 -3.12 11.76 1.98
C LYS A 138 -2.21 10.62 1.54
N PRO A 139 -1.00 10.92 1.03
CA PRO A 139 -0.09 9.89 0.56
C PRO A 139 0.36 8.97 1.69
N VAL A 140 0.76 7.76 1.32
CA VAL A 140 1.37 6.78 2.23
C VAL A 140 2.74 6.42 1.70
N HIS A 141 3.75 6.46 2.58
CA HIS A 141 5.13 6.13 2.24
C HIS A 141 5.64 5.01 3.13
N ILE A 142 6.17 3.95 2.52
CA ILE A 142 6.76 2.80 3.20
C ILE A 142 8.20 2.65 2.70
N GLY A 143 9.16 2.68 3.63
CA GLY A 143 10.57 2.49 3.33
C GLY A 143 10.88 1.05 2.90
N SER A 144 12.14 0.82 2.52
CA SER A 144 12.65 -0.50 2.13
C SER A 144 12.77 -1.44 3.33
N ASP A 145 12.93 -2.76 3.05
CA ASP A 145 13.20 -3.81 4.05
C ASP A 145 12.11 -3.93 5.12
N CYS A 146 10.86 -3.65 4.78
CA CYS A 146 9.74 -3.74 5.71
C CYS A 146 9.02 -5.09 5.63
N TRP A 147 8.68 -5.64 6.79
CA TRP A 147 7.83 -6.82 6.90
C TRP A 147 6.50 -6.48 7.56
N PHE A 148 5.41 -6.80 6.89
CA PHE A 148 4.04 -6.64 7.41
C PHE A 148 3.44 -8.02 7.69
N GLY A 149 3.00 -8.24 8.90
CA GLY A 149 2.19 -9.41 9.27
C GLY A 149 0.82 -9.40 8.58
N ALA A 150 0.08 -10.49 8.74
CA ALA A 150 -1.27 -10.60 8.18
C ALA A 150 -2.25 -9.57 8.76
N ASN A 151 -3.26 -9.17 7.96
CA ASN A 151 -4.34 -8.27 8.36
C ASN A 151 -3.89 -6.90 8.86
N VAL A 152 -2.83 -6.34 8.31
CA VAL A 152 -2.37 -4.98 8.62
C VAL A 152 -3.12 -3.96 7.77
N VAL A 153 -3.57 -2.88 8.41
CA VAL A 153 -4.18 -1.72 7.73
C VAL A 153 -3.29 -0.49 7.94
N VAL A 154 -2.91 0.17 6.83
CA VAL A 154 -2.18 1.46 6.86
C VAL A 154 -3.13 2.58 6.50
N CYS A 155 -3.28 3.54 7.42
CA CYS A 155 -4.21 4.68 7.29
C CYS A 155 -3.62 5.84 6.47
N PRO A 156 -4.47 6.76 5.97
CA PRO A 156 -4.04 7.88 5.15
C PRO A 156 -3.00 8.80 5.82
N GLY A 157 -1.96 9.16 5.09
CA GLY A 157 -0.94 10.11 5.52
C GLY A 157 0.16 9.53 6.39
N VAL A 158 0.26 8.20 6.48
CA VAL A 158 1.27 7.52 7.29
C VAL A 158 2.57 7.36 6.52
N THR A 159 3.68 7.63 7.20
CA THR A 159 5.04 7.27 6.77
C THR A 159 5.60 6.18 7.67
N ILE A 160 6.07 5.07 7.08
CA ILE A 160 6.76 3.98 7.78
C ILE A 160 8.21 3.97 7.30
N GLY A 161 9.15 4.11 8.24
CA GLY A 161 10.58 4.09 7.94
C GLY A 161 11.06 2.73 7.42
N HIS A 162 12.29 2.67 6.93
CA HIS A 162 12.91 1.42 6.46
C HIS A 162 13.15 0.44 7.61
N GLY A 163 13.29 -0.85 7.28
CA GLY A 163 13.64 -1.90 8.24
C GLY A 163 12.59 -2.15 9.31
N CYS A 164 11.34 -1.79 9.08
CA CYS A 164 10.27 -1.95 10.07
C CYS A 164 9.57 -3.30 9.97
N VAL A 165 9.15 -3.81 11.12
CA VAL A 165 8.25 -4.96 11.25
C VAL A 165 6.92 -4.49 11.84
N ILE A 166 5.83 -4.70 11.11
CA ILE A 166 4.48 -4.38 11.55
C ILE A 166 3.76 -5.68 11.90
N GLY A 167 3.47 -5.87 13.18
CA GLY A 167 2.83 -7.09 13.70
C GLY A 167 1.42 -7.31 13.13
N ALA A 168 1.04 -8.57 12.98
CA ALA A 168 -0.26 -8.97 12.43
C ALA A 168 -1.45 -8.32 13.17
N GLY A 169 -2.52 -8.02 12.43
CA GLY A 169 -3.73 -7.40 12.96
C GLY A 169 -3.59 -5.92 13.33
N SER A 170 -2.50 -5.26 12.95
CA SER A 170 -2.24 -3.86 13.32
C SER A 170 -3.01 -2.86 12.45
N VAL A 171 -3.41 -1.73 13.07
CA VAL A 171 -3.95 -0.57 12.36
C VAL A 171 -2.99 0.62 12.56
N VAL A 172 -2.21 0.92 11.52
CA VAL A 172 -1.18 1.97 11.55
C VAL A 172 -1.82 3.32 11.27
N THR A 173 -1.93 4.16 12.30
CA THR A 173 -2.61 5.47 12.26
C THR A 173 -1.66 6.65 12.44
N ARG A 174 -0.36 6.41 12.58
CA ARG A 174 0.71 7.40 12.78
C ARG A 174 2.01 6.88 12.20
N ASP A 175 2.93 7.77 11.94
CA ASP A 175 4.26 7.45 11.44
C ASP A 175 5.00 6.48 12.37
N ILE A 176 5.78 5.58 11.75
CA ILE A 176 6.65 4.62 12.42
C ILE A 176 8.10 4.94 12.05
N PRO A 177 8.97 5.23 13.02
CA PRO A 177 10.38 5.49 12.75
C PRO A 177 11.09 4.25 12.19
N PRO A 178 12.24 4.42 11.49
CA PRO A 178 13.00 3.30 10.96
C PRO A 178 13.39 2.26 12.02
N ASN A 179 13.64 1.02 11.57
CA ASN A 179 14.13 -0.10 12.40
C ASN A 179 13.23 -0.38 13.62
N SER A 180 11.92 -0.25 13.47
CA SER A 180 10.98 -0.42 14.57
C SER A 180 10.17 -1.70 14.44
N PHE A 181 10.00 -2.43 15.55
CA PHE A 181 8.92 -3.39 15.71
C PHE A 181 7.70 -2.66 16.30
N ALA A 182 6.61 -2.62 15.53
CA ALA A 182 5.37 -1.94 15.92
C ALA A 182 4.17 -2.87 15.75
N ALA A 183 3.18 -2.79 16.64
CA ALA A 183 1.98 -3.61 16.55
C ALA A 183 0.78 -3.00 17.29
N GLY A 184 -0.40 -3.56 17.04
CA GLY A 184 -1.64 -3.31 17.80
C GLY A 184 -2.64 -2.39 17.09
N VAL A 185 -3.77 -2.15 17.79
CA VAL A 185 -4.87 -1.28 17.35
C VAL A 185 -5.19 -0.27 18.46
N PRO A 186 -4.80 0.99 18.30
CA PRO A 186 -3.97 1.54 17.23
C PRO A 186 -2.50 1.06 17.35
N CYS A 187 -1.82 0.91 16.20
CA CYS A 187 -0.42 0.47 16.15
C CYS A 187 0.50 1.44 16.89
N ARG A 188 1.44 0.88 17.66
CA ARG A 188 2.47 1.62 18.40
C ARG A 188 3.81 0.93 18.27
N VAL A 189 4.88 1.70 18.26
CA VAL A 189 6.24 1.18 18.40
C VAL A 189 6.34 0.45 19.73
N ILE A 190 6.77 -0.80 19.69
CA ILE A 190 6.99 -1.64 20.87
C ILE A 190 8.46 -1.53 21.28
N ARG A 191 9.38 -1.62 20.30
CA ARG A 191 10.82 -1.52 20.50
C ARG A 191 11.55 -1.28 19.17
N GLU A 192 12.81 -0.94 19.28
CA GLU A 192 13.74 -0.95 18.15
C GLU A 192 14.13 -2.40 17.79
N ILE A 193 14.41 -2.64 16.51
CA ILE A 193 15.00 -3.87 15.97
C ILE A 193 16.53 -3.68 15.98
N THR A 194 17.24 -4.63 16.55
CA THR A 194 18.70 -4.57 16.76
C THR A 194 19.36 -5.89 16.39
N GLU A 195 20.68 -5.96 16.45
CA GLU A 195 21.46 -7.19 16.26
C GLU A 195 21.06 -8.33 17.21
N ALA A 196 20.40 -8.03 18.34
CA ALA A 196 19.84 -9.04 19.22
C ALA A 196 18.72 -9.87 18.57
N ASP A 197 18.11 -9.36 17.50
CA ASP A 197 17.05 -10.03 16.74
C ASP A 197 17.62 -10.95 15.64
N SER A 198 18.95 -11.03 15.48
CA SER A 198 19.57 -11.91 14.48
C SER A 198 19.24 -13.37 14.76
N VAL A 199 18.92 -14.12 13.69
CA VAL A 199 18.70 -15.58 13.78
C VAL A 199 19.92 -16.35 14.29
N GLU A 200 21.12 -15.77 14.21
CA GLU A 200 22.35 -16.35 14.75
C GLU A 200 22.35 -16.46 16.27
N ASN A 201 21.53 -15.65 16.94
CA ASN A 201 21.31 -15.73 18.40
C ASN A 201 20.33 -16.86 18.78
N PHE A 202 19.75 -17.56 17.80
CA PHE A 202 18.75 -18.62 17.98
C PHE A 202 19.15 -19.88 17.21
N PRO A 203 20.19 -20.62 17.67
CA PRO A 203 20.75 -21.76 16.96
C PRO A 203 19.73 -22.89 16.73
N GLU A 204 18.72 -23.00 17.58
CA GLU A 204 17.61 -23.96 17.43
C GLU A 204 16.69 -23.66 16.24
N ILE A 205 16.70 -22.41 15.72
CA ILE A 205 15.93 -22.00 14.55
C ILE A 205 16.82 -22.01 13.31
N SER A 206 18.08 -21.58 13.44
CA SER A 206 18.98 -21.42 12.29
C SER A 206 19.41 -22.76 11.67
N GLU A 207 19.50 -23.84 12.45
CA GLU A 207 19.86 -25.21 11.99
C GLU A 207 21.01 -25.27 10.95
N GLY A 208 22.05 -24.45 11.12
CA GLY A 208 23.20 -24.39 10.24
C GLY A 208 23.08 -23.35 9.08
N PHE A 209 22.00 -22.61 9.00
CA PHE A 209 21.92 -21.43 8.14
C PHE A 209 22.56 -20.23 8.83
N SER A 210 23.22 -19.36 8.06
CA SER A 210 23.87 -18.15 8.56
C SER A 210 23.38 -16.94 7.77
N ALA A 211 23.27 -15.80 8.42
CA ALA A 211 23.02 -14.51 7.77
C ALA A 211 24.24 -14.08 6.91
N HIS A 212 25.41 -14.66 7.16
CA HIS A 212 26.65 -14.33 6.46
C HIS A 212 26.99 -15.41 5.42
N LYS A 213 27.43 -14.96 4.24
CA LYS A 213 27.95 -15.88 3.21
C LYS A 213 29.25 -16.49 3.72
N PRO A 214 29.41 -17.85 3.68
CA PRO A 214 30.69 -18.46 4.02
C PRO A 214 31.78 -17.95 3.10
N GLU A 215 32.99 -17.68 3.68
CA GLU A 215 34.17 -17.25 2.96
C GLU A 215 34.66 -18.27 1.91
#